data_bf984048616f1a87c7b2082d43ae311c
#
_entry.id   bf984048616f1a87c7b2082d43ae311c
#
_cell.length_a   1.000
_cell.length_b   1.000
_cell.length_c   1.000
_cell.angle_alpha   90.00
_cell.angle_beta   90.00
_cell.angle_gamma   90.00
#
_symmetry.space_group_name_H-M   'P 1'
#
loop_
_entity.id
_entity.type
_entity.pdbx_description
1 polymer ?
#
loop_
_entity_poly.entity_id
_entity_poly.type
_entity_poly.pdbx_seq_one_letter_code
_entity_poly.pdbx_strand_id
1 'polypeptide(L)'
;MIDFATSPQSTLGVEWEIALIDRESGALTQRASEVLSILRERRPELLEPASDRAHVTGEFLENTVEVVTGICRTVAEACRQLQDLTDTLRDITDELGIEFYPAGTHPFSHWADQPVVAKERYQRVVERAQYWGRHMVIYGVHVHVGVDSRDKVLPLIDALTNYGPHLLALSCSSPYWDGVDTGYASHRTQLYQQLPTNGLPFHFDTWEQYSEYLESLVATDVINDPSEDRWDVRPVPRYGTIEMRYCDGLASLPDVAAIVAFTQCLVEYFSRQIEAGESVEVLAPWHAQENKWRVARYGLEAKIVVSNEPAQRTLREDFELLLPKLEPVARDLDCEVELAQVRRILAEGTGADRQRAVFEKTGSLREVALDVAAQSRARALR
;
A
#
# COMPACT_ATOMS: atom_id res chain seq x y z
N MET A 1 -4.22 -4.18 -28.41
CA MET A 1 -5.19 -3.89 -27.34
C MET A 1 -5.01 -4.90 -26.22
N ILE A 2 -4.88 -4.43 -24.99
CA ILE A 2 -4.66 -5.27 -23.80
C ILE A 2 -6.00 -5.87 -23.37
N ASP A 3 -6.04 -7.20 -23.23
CA ASP A 3 -7.22 -7.87 -22.68
C ASP A 3 -7.29 -7.66 -21.17
N PHE A 4 -8.51 -7.45 -20.66
CA PHE A 4 -8.79 -7.37 -19.23
C PHE A 4 -9.54 -8.63 -18.81
N ALA A 5 -8.90 -9.44 -17.96
CA ALA A 5 -9.59 -10.53 -17.29
C ALA A 5 -10.64 -9.92 -16.34
N THR A 6 -11.80 -10.56 -16.22
CA THR A 6 -12.79 -10.13 -15.23
C THR A 6 -12.64 -10.94 -13.95
N SER A 7 -12.83 -10.30 -12.81
CA SER A 7 -12.93 -10.95 -11.50
C SER A 7 -14.29 -10.70 -10.88
N PRO A 8 -14.80 -11.60 -10.03
CA PRO A 8 -16.03 -11.28 -9.31
C PRO A 8 -15.88 -9.94 -8.57
N GLN A 9 -16.93 -9.11 -8.70
CA GLN A 9 -16.91 -7.75 -8.14
C GLN A 9 -16.56 -7.78 -6.66
N SER A 10 -15.67 -6.86 -6.26
CA SER A 10 -15.24 -6.61 -4.88
C SER A 10 -14.54 -7.77 -4.16
N THR A 11 -14.07 -8.81 -4.90
CA THR A 11 -13.09 -9.75 -4.32
C THR A 11 -11.79 -9.04 -4.00
N LEU A 12 -11.03 -9.57 -3.05
CA LEU A 12 -9.83 -8.95 -2.48
C LEU A 12 -8.57 -9.77 -2.70
N GLY A 13 -7.45 -9.08 -2.91
CA GLY A 13 -6.09 -9.57 -2.71
C GLY A 13 -5.29 -8.52 -1.95
N VAL A 14 -4.47 -8.93 -1.01
CA VAL A 14 -3.66 -8.01 -0.20
C VAL A 14 -2.20 -8.45 -0.23
N GLU A 15 -1.32 -7.51 -0.51
CA GLU A 15 0.13 -7.65 -0.41
C GLU A 15 0.61 -6.74 0.74
N TRP A 16 1.36 -7.30 1.68
CA TRP A 16 1.90 -6.56 2.81
C TRP A 16 3.40 -6.76 2.88
N GLU A 17 4.14 -5.70 2.58
CA GLU A 17 5.59 -5.66 2.64
C GLU A 17 6.04 -5.45 4.10
N ILE A 18 6.89 -6.33 4.60
CA ILE A 18 7.37 -6.33 5.98
C ILE A 18 8.88 -6.28 6.00
N ALA A 19 9.44 -5.18 6.47
CA ALA A 19 10.86 -5.10 6.74
C ALA A 19 11.26 -5.93 7.96
N LEU A 20 12.47 -6.43 7.95
CA LEU A 20 13.09 -7.21 9.03
C LEU A 20 14.11 -6.34 9.76
N ILE A 21 14.01 -6.31 11.09
CA ILE A 21 14.98 -5.62 11.96
C ILE A 21 15.60 -6.58 12.96
N ASP A 22 16.82 -6.30 13.36
CA ASP A 22 17.46 -6.97 14.48
C ASP A 22 16.79 -6.57 15.80
N ARG A 23 16.44 -7.54 16.61
CA ARG A 23 15.67 -7.39 17.86
C ARG A 23 16.36 -6.48 18.89
N GLU A 24 17.67 -6.49 18.94
CA GLU A 24 18.43 -5.73 19.95
C GLU A 24 18.72 -4.32 19.49
N SER A 25 19.23 -4.15 18.28
CA SER A 25 19.63 -2.86 17.74
C SER A 25 18.47 -2.06 17.15
N GLY A 26 17.41 -2.72 16.70
CA GLY A 26 16.33 -2.13 15.95
C GLY A 26 16.72 -1.74 14.51
N ALA A 27 17.92 -2.06 14.05
CA ALA A 27 18.39 -1.76 12.70
C ALA A 27 17.86 -2.78 11.67
N LEU A 28 17.71 -2.34 10.39
CA LEU A 28 17.37 -3.25 9.30
C LEU A 28 18.38 -4.40 9.21
N THR A 29 17.90 -5.63 9.01
CA THR A 29 18.73 -6.81 8.87
C THR A 29 18.49 -7.51 7.53
N GLN A 30 19.58 -7.84 6.81
CA GLN A 30 19.58 -8.40 5.46
C GLN A 30 19.44 -9.93 5.49
N ARG A 31 18.39 -10.43 6.15
CA ARG A 31 18.21 -11.88 6.41
C ARG A 31 16.92 -12.46 5.82
N ALA A 32 16.28 -11.75 4.86
CA ALA A 32 15.07 -12.26 4.22
C ALA A 32 15.31 -13.59 3.50
N SER A 33 16.42 -13.72 2.76
CA SER A 33 16.78 -14.98 2.10
C SER A 33 16.97 -16.14 3.08
N GLU A 34 17.51 -15.91 4.27
CA GLU A 34 17.63 -16.91 5.33
C GLU A 34 16.26 -17.34 5.87
N VAL A 35 15.39 -16.36 6.19
CA VAL A 35 14.01 -16.62 6.65
C VAL A 35 13.25 -17.45 5.60
N LEU A 36 13.34 -17.08 4.32
CA LEU A 36 12.67 -17.79 3.23
C LEU A 36 13.27 -19.19 3.00
N SER A 37 14.59 -19.40 3.25
CA SER A 37 15.20 -20.71 3.17
C SER A 37 14.65 -21.66 4.26
N ILE A 38 14.56 -21.17 5.49
CA ILE A 38 13.98 -21.95 6.60
C ILE A 38 12.49 -22.23 6.36
N LEU A 39 11.75 -21.24 5.84
CA LEU A 39 10.34 -21.42 5.47
C LEU A 39 10.20 -22.51 4.39
N ARG A 40 11.09 -22.54 3.39
CA ARG A 40 11.09 -23.57 2.34
C ARG A 40 11.30 -24.98 2.89
N GLU A 41 12.12 -25.13 3.91
CA GLU A 41 12.35 -26.42 4.56
C GLU A 41 11.16 -26.87 5.40
N ARG A 42 10.47 -25.92 6.08
CA ARG A 42 9.37 -26.22 7.01
C ARG A 42 8.00 -26.26 6.33
N ARG A 43 7.74 -25.32 5.41
CA ARG A 43 6.43 -25.08 4.78
C ARG A 43 6.61 -24.67 3.31
N PRO A 44 7.13 -25.55 2.43
CA PRO A 44 7.43 -25.21 1.03
C PRO A 44 6.22 -24.71 0.25
N GLU A 45 5.03 -25.20 0.60
CA GLU A 45 3.76 -24.80 -0.05
C GLU A 45 3.43 -23.31 0.10
N LEU A 46 3.97 -22.66 1.14
CA LEU A 46 3.76 -21.21 1.35
C LEU A 46 4.65 -20.31 0.47
N LEU A 47 5.60 -20.89 -0.27
CA LEU A 47 6.47 -20.16 -1.21
C LEU A 47 6.03 -20.32 -2.68
N GLU A 48 4.97 -21.08 -2.92
CA GLU A 48 4.42 -21.30 -4.26
C GLU A 48 3.26 -20.35 -4.51
N PRO A 49 3.41 -19.32 -5.37
CA PRO A 49 2.32 -18.41 -5.69
C PRO A 49 1.13 -19.17 -6.30
N ALA A 50 -0.06 -18.95 -5.75
CA ALA A 50 -1.30 -19.46 -6.29
C ALA A 50 -2.42 -18.47 -5.99
N SER A 51 -3.39 -18.33 -6.89
CA SER A 51 -4.48 -17.37 -6.73
C SER A 51 -5.48 -17.77 -5.64
N ASP A 52 -5.53 -19.03 -5.27
CA ASP A 52 -6.48 -19.60 -4.30
C ASP A 52 -5.92 -19.73 -2.89
N ARG A 53 -4.65 -19.40 -2.66
CA ARG A 53 -4.02 -19.51 -1.34
C ARG A 53 -3.03 -18.38 -1.06
N ALA A 54 -2.90 -18.08 0.22
CA ALA A 54 -1.92 -17.15 0.71
C ALA A 54 -0.49 -17.72 0.60
N HIS A 55 0.49 -16.84 0.37
CA HIS A 55 1.89 -17.23 0.24
C HIS A 55 2.84 -16.11 0.72
N VAL A 56 4.11 -16.46 0.86
CA VAL A 56 5.21 -15.55 1.20
C VAL A 56 6.15 -15.45 0.01
N THR A 57 6.64 -14.28 -0.29
CA THR A 57 7.68 -14.07 -1.30
C THR A 57 8.77 -13.13 -0.80
N GLY A 58 9.92 -13.16 -1.46
CA GLY A 58 10.96 -12.15 -1.28
C GLY A 58 10.73 -10.98 -2.21
N GLU A 59 10.98 -9.79 -1.72
CA GLU A 59 10.79 -8.53 -2.42
C GLU A 59 12.12 -7.92 -2.92
N PHE A 60 12.13 -6.65 -3.29
CA PHE A 60 13.24 -5.91 -3.89
C PHE A 60 14.51 -5.92 -3.02
N LEU A 61 14.36 -5.88 -1.70
CA LEU A 61 15.46 -5.78 -0.73
C LEU A 61 15.67 -7.08 0.05
N GLU A 62 16.93 -7.36 0.42
CA GLU A 62 17.30 -8.50 1.28
C GLU A 62 16.85 -8.34 2.74
N ASN A 63 16.25 -7.23 3.09
CA ASN A 63 15.65 -6.98 4.40
C ASN A 63 14.12 -7.09 4.39
N THR A 64 13.49 -7.56 3.31
CA THR A 64 12.02 -7.51 3.14
C THR A 64 11.46 -8.88 2.79
N VAL A 65 10.41 -9.27 3.50
CA VAL A 65 9.51 -10.34 3.12
C VAL A 65 8.14 -9.74 2.79
N GLU A 66 7.45 -10.32 1.82
CA GLU A 66 6.11 -9.93 1.46
C GLU A 66 5.13 -11.07 1.75
N VAL A 67 4.05 -10.77 2.44
CA VAL A 67 2.95 -11.70 2.67
C VAL A 67 1.78 -11.35 1.76
N VAL A 68 1.31 -12.32 1.00
CA VAL A 68 0.30 -12.14 -0.05
C VAL A 68 -0.88 -13.06 0.23
N THR A 69 -2.10 -12.54 0.24
CA THR A 69 -3.29 -13.37 0.38
C THR A 69 -3.63 -14.09 -0.93
N GLY A 70 -4.38 -15.17 -0.86
CA GLY A 70 -5.17 -15.65 -1.99
C GLY A 70 -6.34 -14.69 -2.28
N ILE A 71 -7.19 -15.06 -3.25
CA ILE A 71 -8.42 -14.32 -3.53
C ILE A 71 -9.37 -14.51 -2.34
N CYS A 72 -9.74 -13.40 -1.70
CA CYS A 72 -10.64 -13.36 -0.56
C CYS A 72 -11.98 -12.71 -0.94
N ARG A 73 -13.04 -13.07 -0.23
CA ARG A 73 -14.37 -12.46 -0.42
C ARG A 73 -14.65 -11.37 0.59
N THR A 74 -14.08 -11.49 1.78
CA THR A 74 -14.27 -10.54 2.87
C THR A 74 -12.93 -10.05 3.44
N VAL A 75 -12.95 -8.89 4.06
CA VAL A 75 -11.78 -8.34 4.75
C VAL A 75 -11.32 -9.25 5.88
N ALA A 76 -12.28 -9.82 6.63
CA ALA A 76 -11.98 -10.77 7.70
C ALA A 76 -11.24 -12.02 7.19
N GLU A 77 -11.56 -12.51 5.98
CA GLU A 77 -10.84 -13.63 5.34
C GLU A 77 -9.40 -13.21 5.01
N ALA A 78 -9.20 -12.04 4.38
CA ALA A 78 -7.87 -11.53 4.07
C ALA A 78 -7.02 -11.36 5.33
N CYS A 79 -7.59 -10.76 6.39
CA CYS A 79 -6.89 -10.58 7.67
C CYS A 79 -6.49 -11.90 8.33
N ARG A 80 -7.35 -12.94 8.26
CA ARG A 80 -6.98 -14.27 8.78
C ARG A 80 -5.79 -14.85 8.03
N GLN A 81 -5.79 -14.79 6.70
CA GLN A 81 -4.68 -15.28 5.89
C GLN A 81 -3.37 -14.53 6.19
N LEU A 82 -3.41 -13.20 6.31
CA LEU A 82 -2.24 -12.40 6.71
C LEU A 82 -1.75 -12.78 8.12
N GLN A 83 -2.68 -12.98 9.07
CA GLN A 83 -2.34 -13.40 10.43
C GLN A 83 -1.64 -14.76 10.44
N ASP A 84 -2.18 -15.76 9.72
CA ASP A 84 -1.63 -17.10 9.66
C ASP A 84 -0.21 -17.11 9.05
N LEU A 85 0.01 -16.30 7.99
CA LEU A 85 1.33 -16.16 7.39
C LEU A 85 2.32 -15.46 8.33
N THR A 86 1.90 -14.36 8.96
CA THR A 86 2.77 -13.62 9.89
C THR A 86 3.08 -14.43 11.15
N ASP A 87 2.13 -15.20 11.69
CA ASP A 87 2.38 -16.11 12.82
C ASP A 87 3.40 -17.20 12.42
N THR A 88 3.26 -17.80 11.23
CA THR A 88 4.23 -18.77 10.71
C THR A 88 5.64 -18.18 10.54
N LEU A 89 5.73 -16.95 10.02
CA LEU A 89 7.01 -16.27 9.88
C LEU A 89 7.63 -15.90 11.24
N ARG A 90 6.79 -15.53 12.24
CA ARG A 90 7.27 -15.22 13.59
C ARG A 90 7.93 -16.38 14.27
N ASP A 91 7.44 -17.61 14.09
CA ASP A 91 8.09 -18.81 14.62
C ASP A 91 9.55 -18.92 14.16
N ILE A 92 9.83 -18.49 12.91
CA ILE A 92 11.18 -18.49 12.34
C ILE A 92 11.98 -17.27 12.83
N THR A 93 11.39 -16.09 12.76
CA THR A 93 12.10 -14.83 13.08
C THR A 93 12.40 -14.71 14.57
N ASP A 94 11.57 -15.29 15.46
CA ASP A 94 11.82 -15.32 16.89
C ASP A 94 13.07 -16.18 17.23
N GLU A 95 13.26 -17.32 16.55
CA GLU A 95 14.47 -18.15 16.69
C GLU A 95 15.74 -17.41 16.24
N LEU A 96 15.59 -16.51 15.26
CA LEU A 96 16.70 -15.77 14.65
C LEU A 96 17.01 -14.43 15.34
N GLY A 97 16.20 -14.02 16.35
CA GLY A 97 16.34 -12.70 16.97
C GLY A 97 15.96 -11.54 16.04
N ILE A 98 15.00 -11.78 15.13
CA ILE A 98 14.49 -10.81 14.16
C ILE A 98 13.09 -10.37 14.58
N GLU A 99 12.78 -9.09 14.37
CA GLU A 99 11.43 -8.53 14.51
C GLU A 99 10.90 -7.99 13.18
N PHE A 100 9.57 -7.90 13.06
CA PHE A 100 8.92 -7.25 11.93
C PHE A 100 8.89 -5.74 12.12
N TYR A 101 9.16 -5.02 11.06
CA TYR A 101 9.08 -3.57 11.00
C TYR A 101 8.20 -3.15 9.80
N PRO A 102 6.87 -3.23 9.89
CA PRO A 102 5.97 -2.87 8.79
C PRO A 102 5.56 -1.39 8.88
N ALA A 103 6.43 -0.49 8.48
CA ALA A 103 6.17 0.94 8.32
C ALA A 103 6.73 1.40 6.98
N GLY A 104 6.38 2.60 6.50
CA GLY A 104 6.71 3.05 5.15
C GLY A 104 8.20 3.25 4.87
N THR A 105 8.99 3.68 5.89
CA THR A 105 10.46 3.81 5.84
C THR A 105 11.06 3.45 7.19
N HIS A 106 12.34 3.02 7.19
CA HIS A 106 13.06 2.79 8.44
C HIS A 106 13.68 4.10 8.97
N PRO A 107 13.62 4.37 10.29
CA PRO A 107 13.94 5.69 10.82
C PRO A 107 15.43 6.06 10.76
N PHE A 108 16.37 5.11 10.84
CA PHE A 108 17.79 5.43 10.97
C PHE A 108 18.76 4.53 10.20
N SER A 109 18.34 3.36 9.69
CA SER A 109 19.23 2.52 8.90
C SER A 109 19.54 3.19 7.56
N HIS A 110 20.83 3.30 7.24
CA HIS A 110 21.26 3.98 6.04
C HIS A 110 20.89 3.19 4.79
N TRP A 111 20.31 3.86 3.80
CA TRP A 111 19.83 3.25 2.57
C TRP A 111 20.92 2.54 1.76
N ALA A 112 22.15 3.08 1.78
CA ALA A 112 23.27 2.51 1.03
C ALA A 112 23.74 1.16 1.56
N ASP A 113 23.39 0.81 2.80
CA ASP A 113 23.72 -0.46 3.43
C ASP A 113 22.64 -1.55 3.16
N GLN A 114 21.62 -1.23 2.35
CA GLN A 114 20.51 -2.14 2.06
C GLN A 114 20.68 -2.78 0.68
N PRO A 115 21.14 -4.04 0.60
CA PRO A 115 21.35 -4.71 -0.67
C PRO A 115 20.02 -5.05 -1.37
N VAL A 116 20.02 -4.85 -2.67
CA VAL A 116 18.94 -5.28 -3.56
C VAL A 116 19.14 -6.76 -3.90
N VAL A 117 18.06 -7.53 -3.86
CA VAL A 117 18.06 -8.94 -4.23
C VAL A 117 18.59 -9.15 -5.65
N ALA A 118 19.43 -10.16 -5.85
CA ALA A 118 20.09 -10.46 -7.12
C ALA A 118 19.13 -11.09 -8.16
N LYS A 119 17.98 -10.45 -8.41
CA LYS A 119 17.06 -10.79 -9.50
C LYS A 119 17.24 -9.78 -10.65
N GLU A 120 17.31 -10.25 -11.88
CA GLU A 120 17.56 -9.42 -13.06
C GLU A 120 16.60 -8.23 -13.15
N ARG A 121 15.30 -8.45 -12.92
CA ARG A 121 14.28 -7.38 -12.93
C ARG A 121 14.59 -6.26 -11.95
N TYR A 122 15.16 -6.57 -10.78
CA TYR A 122 15.49 -5.59 -9.74
C TYR A 122 16.78 -4.85 -10.05
N GLN A 123 17.78 -5.56 -10.60
CA GLN A 123 19.03 -4.94 -11.04
C GLN A 123 18.77 -3.92 -12.17
N ARG A 124 17.85 -4.21 -13.09
CA ARG A 124 17.43 -3.24 -14.12
C ARG A 124 16.84 -1.96 -13.54
N VAL A 125 16.03 -2.05 -12.47
CA VAL A 125 15.49 -0.85 -11.82
C VAL A 125 16.63 0.01 -11.25
N VAL A 126 17.58 -0.61 -10.56
CA VAL A 126 18.75 0.09 -9.99
C VAL A 126 19.62 0.67 -11.10
N GLU A 127 19.90 -0.09 -12.15
CA GLU A 127 20.71 0.36 -13.29
C GLU A 127 20.09 1.56 -13.99
N ARG A 128 18.78 1.52 -14.22
CA ARG A 128 18.05 2.58 -14.90
C ARG A 128 17.89 3.83 -14.04
N ALA A 129 17.43 3.68 -12.79
CA ALA A 129 17.10 4.80 -11.90
C ALA A 129 18.28 5.27 -11.03
N GLN A 130 19.42 4.53 -11.03
CA GLN A 130 20.66 4.87 -10.32
C GLN A 130 20.42 5.28 -8.86
N TYR A 131 20.67 6.54 -8.52
CA TYR A 131 20.53 7.09 -7.18
C TYR A 131 19.13 6.79 -6.59
N TRP A 132 18.08 7.11 -7.32
CA TRP A 132 16.70 6.90 -6.86
C TRP A 132 16.32 5.42 -6.76
N GLY A 133 16.83 4.58 -7.65
CA GLY A 133 16.64 3.12 -7.56
C GLY A 133 17.21 2.53 -6.27
N ARG A 134 18.37 3.02 -5.83
CA ARG A 134 18.99 2.61 -4.56
C ARG A 134 18.26 3.14 -3.32
N HIS A 135 17.50 4.24 -3.45
CA HIS A 135 16.71 4.81 -2.36
C HIS A 135 15.34 4.13 -2.17
N MET A 136 15.01 3.12 -2.97
CA MET A 136 13.76 2.37 -2.82
C MET A 136 13.78 1.43 -1.60
N VAL A 137 14.24 1.94 -0.45
CA VAL A 137 14.18 1.27 0.86
C VAL A 137 12.86 1.68 1.54
N ILE A 138 11.78 1.26 0.93
CA ILE A 138 10.40 1.63 1.28
C ILE A 138 9.51 0.40 1.31
N TYR A 139 8.46 0.45 2.10
CA TYR A 139 7.53 -0.67 2.32
C TYR A 139 6.09 -0.18 2.30
N GLY A 140 5.17 -0.99 1.79
CA GLY A 140 3.78 -0.61 1.63
C GLY A 140 2.79 -1.74 1.88
N VAL A 141 1.52 -1.37 1.79
CA VAL A 141 0.39 -2.29 1.66
C VAL A 141 -0.28 -2.01 0.34
N HIS A 142 -0.46 -3.06 -0.47
CA HIS A 142 -1.19 -2.97 -1.72
C HIS A 142 -2.49 -3.75 -1.61
N VAL A 143 -3.57 -3.18 -2.15
CA VAL A 143 -4.89 -3.79 -2.10
C VAL A 143 -5.43 -3.94 -3.51
N HIS A 144 -5.64 -5.18 -3.94
CA HIS A 144 -6.33 -5.51 -5.17
C HIS A 144 -7.81 -5.69 -4.90
N VAL A 145 -8.64 -5.07 -5.74
CA VAL A 145 -10.10 -5.27 -5.70
C VAL A 145 -10.57 -5.73 -7.06
N GLY A 146 -11.31 -6.84 -7.09
CA GLY A 146 -11.87 -7.44 -8.30
C GLY A 146 -12.90 -6.53 -8.97
N VAL A 147 -12.87 -6.47 -10.30
CA VAL A 147 -13.80 -5.71 -11.13
C VAL A 147 -14.40 -6.65 -12.18
N ASP A 148 -15.73 -6.71 -12.24
CA ASP A 148 -16.49 -7.64 -13.08
C ASP A 148 -16.67 -7.17 -14.53
N SER A 149 -16.39 -5.89 -14.83
CA SER A 149 -16.46 -5.32 -16.16
C SER A 149 -15.30 -4.38 -16.46
N ARG A 150 -14.67 -4.56 -17.63
CA ARG A 150 -13.64 -3.65 -18.12
C ARG A 150 -14.12 -2.21 -18.25
N ASP A 151 -15.38 -2.00 -18.57
CA ASP A 151 -15.94 -0.67 -18.80
C ASP A 151 -16.00 0.18 -17.52
N LYS A 152 -15.93 -0.46 -16.34
CA LYS A 152 -15.86 0.23 -15.04
C LYS A 152 -14.43 0.68 -14.67
N VAL A 153 -13.40 0.08 -15.29
CA VAL A 153 -12.01 0.21 -14.79
C VAL A 153 -11.52 1.63 -14.84
N LEU A 154 -11.58 2.30 -15.99
CA LEU A 154 -11.06 3.68 -16.11
C LEU A 154 -11.87 4.70 -15.27
N PRO A 155 -13.20 4.68 -15.26
CA PRO A 155 -13.97 5.52 -14.34
C PRO A 155 -13.66 5.24 -12.85
N LEU A 156 -13.38 4.00 -12.47
CA LEU A 156 -12.95 3.67 -11.12
C LEU A 156 -11.54 4.21 -10.81
N ILE A 157 -10.59 4.15 -11.75
CA ILE A 157 -9.27 4.75 -11.59
C ILE A 157 -9.37 6.25 -11.31
N ASP A 158 -10.21 6.95 -12.07
CA ASP A 158 -10.44 8.39 -11.87
C ASP A 158 -11.03 8.69 -10.49
N ALA A 159 -12.06 7.95 -10.09
CA ALA A 159 -12.66 8.05 -8.75
C ALA A 159 -11.63 7.83 -7.64
N LEU A 160 -10.89 6.72 -7.75
CA LEU A 160 -9.90 6.31 -6.75
C LEU A 160 -8.69 7.25 -6.70
N THR A 161 -8.36 7.93 -7.79
CA THR A 161 -7.35 8.99 -7.81
C THR A 161 -7.76 10.16 -6.90
N ASN A 162 -9.03 10.52 -6.88
CA ASN A 162 -9.54 11.57 -6.00
C ASN A 162 -9.49 11.16 -4.51
N TYR A 163 -9.67 9.87 -4.21
CA TYR A 163 -9.72 9.33 -2.84
C TYR A 163 -8.42 8.64 -2.40
N GLY A 164 -7.42 8.52 -3.27
CA GLY A 164 -6.09 8.06 -2.91
C GLY A 164 -5.44 8.83 -1.75
N PRO A 165 -5.57 10.18 -1.69
CA PRO A 165 -5.11 10.96 -0.55
C PRO A 165 -5.69 10.52 0.80
N HIS A 166 -6.93 10.01 0.87
CA HIS A 166 -7.53 9.47 2.09
C HIS A 166 -6.81 8.19 2.54
N LEU A 167 -6.54 7.27 1.62
CA LEU A 167 -5.79 6.05 1.91
C LEU A 167 -4.35 6.36 2.35
N LEU A 168 -3.70 7.29 1.67
CA LEU A 168 -2.37 7.77 2.06
C LEU A 168 -2.40 8.35 3.48
N ALA A 169 -3.38 9.20 3.80
CA ALA A 169 -3.48 9.81 5.13
C ALA A 169 -3.64 8.78 6.24
N LEU A 170 -4.52 7.79 6.07
CA LEU A 170 -4.75 6.73 7.06
C LEU A 170 -3.51 5.86 7.29
N SER A 171 -2.67 5.71 6.26
CA SER A 171 -1.50 4.83 6.29
C SER A 171 -0.18 5.54 6.63
N CYS A 172 -0.14 6.86 6.76
CA CYS A 172 1.10 7.60 7.05
C CYS A 172 1.89 6.97 8.20
N SER A 173 3.11 6.50 7.91
CA SER A 173 3.97 5.82 8.87
C SER A 173 5.47 5.99 8.59
N SER A 174 5.84 7.00 7.81
CA SER A 174 7.23 7.19 7.39
C SER A 174 7.75 8.62 7.62
N PRO A 175 7.72 9.13 8.89
CA PRO A 175 8.14 10.49 9.19
C PRO A 175 9.67 10.64 9.23
N TYR A 176 10.41 9.54 9.46
CA TYR A 176 11.85 9.52 9.61
C TYR A 176 12.52 8.81 8.44
N TRP A 177 13.68 9.32 8.04
CA TRP A 177 14.54 8.74 7.02
C TRP A 177 16.00 9.06 7.31
N ASP A 178 16.87 8.05 7.29
CA ASP A 178 18.32 8.20 7.42
C ASP A 178 18.73 9.03 8.67
N GLY A 179 18.05 8.81 9.78
CA GLY A 179 18.31 9.49 11.05
C GLY A 179 17.67 10.88 11.21
N VAL A 180 16.87 11.33 10.23
CA VAL A 180 16.32 12.69 10.20
C VAL A 180 14.79 12.67 10.21
N ASP A 181 14.14 13.56 10.98
CA ASP A 181 12.73 13.89 10.77
C ASP A 181 12.61 14.68 9.45
N THR A 182 11.97 14.06 8.47
CA THR A 182 11.82 14.63 7.13
C THR A 182 10.82 15.77 7.07
N GLY A 183 10.02 15.93 8.12
CA GLY A 183 8.91 16.85 8.16
C GLY A 183 7.67 16.36 7.40
N TYR A 184 7.71 15.20 6.75
CA TYR A 184 6.56 14.57 6.09
C TYR A 184 5.90 13.54 7.01
N ALA A 185 4.61 13.29 6.83
CA ALA A 185 3.92 12.17 7.46
C ALA A 185 4.16 10.87 6.68
N SER A 186 4.27 10.97 5.34
CA SER A 186 4.70 9.89 4.45
C SER A 186 5.89 10.34 3.59
N HIS A 187 7.10 10.02 4.02
CA HIS A 187 8.31 10.19 3.20
C HIS A 187 8.40 9.11 2.12
N ARG A 188 7.85 7.91 2.36
CA ARG A 188 7.74 6.84 1.36
C ARG A 188 7.15 7.36 0.05
N THR A 189 6.07 8.13 0.11
CA THR A 189 5.43 8.71 -1.08
C THR A 189 6.41 9.61 -1.86
N GLN A 190 7.27 10.38 -1.18
CA GLN A 190 8.26 11.24 -1.85
C GLN A 190 9.34 10.42 -2.55
N LEU A 191 9.79 9.33 -1.95
CA LEU A 191 10.76 8.41 -2.57
C LEU A 191 10.12 7.65 -3.74
N TYR A 192 8.94 7.08 -3.54
CA TYR A 192 8.24 6.28 -4.55
C TYR A 192 8.05 7.01 -5.88
N GLN A 193 7.64 8.27 -5.83
CA GLN A 193 7.38 9.08 -7.03
C GLN A 193 8.64 9.53 -7.79
N GLN A 194 9.86 9.21 -7.30
CA GLN A 194 11.11 9.55 -8.02
C GLN A 194 11.41 8.59 -9.18
N LEU A 195 10.78 7.41 -9.19
CA LEU A 195 10.98 6.48 -10.29
C LEU A 195 10.09 6.85 -11.49
N PRO A 196 10.60 6.72 -12.72
CA PRO A 196 9.78 6.84 -13.93
C PRO A 196 8.59 5.85 -13.85
N THR A 197 7.46 6.19 -14.38
CA THR A 197 6.22 5.38 -14.36
C THR A 197 5.54 5.24 -13.00
N ASN A 198 6.11 5.77 -11.91
CA ASN A 198 5.48 5.82 -10.60
C ASN A 198 4.70 7.15 -10.45
N GLY A 199 3.67 7.14 -9.61
CA GLY A 199 2.90 8.33 -9.28
C GLY A 199 1.43 8.23 -9.69
N LEU A 200 0.78 9.38 -9.88
CA LEU A 200 -0.64 9.42 -10.25
C LEU A 200 -0.87 8.89 -11.67
N PRO A 201 -2.00 8.18 -11.90
CA PRO A 201 -2.37 7.75 -13.23
C PRO A 201 -2.69 8.93 -14.15
N PHE A 202 -2.58 8.71 -15.44
CA PHE A 202 -3.16 9.59 -16.44
C PHE A 202 -4.65 9.27 -16.63
N HIS A 203 -5.43 10.27 -17.01
CA HIS A 203 -6.82 10.10 -17.40
C HIS A 203 -6.90 9.59 -18.85
N PHE A 204 -7.75 8.61 -19.10
CA PHE A 204 -8.08 8.09 -20.43
C PHE A 204 -9.59 7.94 -20.58
N ASP A 205 -10.12 8.41 -21.68
CA ASP A 205 -11.55 8.29 -22.00
C ASP A 205 -11.93 6.86 -22.42
N THR A 206 -11.00 6.11 -23.01
CA THR A 206 -11.25 4.77 -23.54
C THR A 206 -10.15 3.78 -23.19
N TRP A 207 -10.50 2.49 -23.14
CA TRP A 207 -9.56 1.40 -22.93
C TRP A 207 -8.54 1.26 -24.07
N GLU A 208 -8.92 1.67 -25.28
CA GLU A 208 -8.04 1.73 -26.45
C GLU A 208 -6.90 2.72 -26.20
N GLN A 209 -7.21 3.93 -25.73
CA GLN A 209 -6.19 4.94 -25.38
C GLN A 209 -5.23 4.44 -24.29
N TYR A 210 -5.76 3.80 -23.24
CA TYR A 210 -4.92 3.19 -22.20
C TYR A 210 -4.03 2.07 -22.77
N SER A 211 -4.57 1.22 -23.66
CA SER A 211 -3.79 0.17 -24.33
C SER A 211 -2.68 0.75 -25.21
N GLU A 212 -2.98 1.79 -26.01
CA GLU A 212 -2.01 2.51 -26.83
C GLU A 212 -0.91 3.15 -25.99
N TYR A 213 -1.26 3.73 -24.84
CA TYR A 213 -0.29 4.26 -23.88
C TYR A 213 0.71 3.17 -23.45
N LEU A 214 0.25 2.03 -22.95
CA LEU A 214 1.14 0.95 -22.50
C LEU A 214 1.95 0.35 -23.63
N GLU A 215 1.34 0.14 -24.83
CA GLU A 215 2.04 -0.35 -26.03
C GLU A 215 3.14 0.65 -26.45
N SER A 216 2.90 1.95 -26.33
CA SER A 216 3.89 2.98 -26.65
C SER A 216 5.06 2.98 -25.68
N LEU A 217 4.81 2.76 -24.37
CA LEU A 217 5.86 2.66 -23.36
C LEU A 217 6.77 1.45 -23.60
N VAL A 218 6.20 0.31 -24.01
CA VAL A 218 6.97 -0.88 -24.38
C VAL A 218 7.76 -0.63 -25.68
N ALA A 219 7.13 -0.05 -26.70
CA ALA A 219 7.76 0.22 -27.99
C ALA A 219 8.91 1.23 -27.92
N THR A 220 8.93 2.05 -26.88
CA THR A 220 9.97 3.08 -26.64
C THR A 220 10.94 2.70 -25.53
N ASP A 221 10.96 1.44 -25.10
CA ASP A 221 11.82 0.91 -24.02
C ASP A 221 11.68 1.67 -22.68
N VAL A 222 10.54 2.33 -22.45
CA VAL A 222 10.24 2.96 -21.17
C VAL A 222 9.93 1.90 -20.11
N ILE A 223 9.23 0.85 -20.49
CA ILE A 223 8.99 -0.37 -19.70
C ILE A 223 9.25 -1.59 -20.58
N ASN A 224 9.55 -2.74 -19.97
CA ASN A 224 9.71 -4.00 -20.70
C ASN A 224 8.40 -4.80 -20.79
N ASP A 225 7.54 -4.58 -19.82
CA ASP A 225 6.25 -5.28 -19.68
C ASP A 225 5.22 -4.34 -19.07
N PRO A 226 3.94 -4.38 -19.47
CA PRO A 226 2.87 -3.53 -18.92
C PRO A 226 2.76 -3.57 -17.40
N SER A 227 3.19 -4.64 -16.72
CA SER A 227 3.19 -4.72 -15.26
C SER A 227 4.20 -3.79 -14.58
N GLU A 228 5.12 -3.19 -15.33
CA GLU A 228 6.09 -2.20 -14.83
C GLU A 228 5.52 -0.78 -14.76
N ASP A 229 4.28 -0.56 -15.21
CA ASP A 229 3.53 0.67 -14.94
C ASP A 229 3.09 0.66 -13.47
N ARG A 230 3.70 1.55 -12.66
CA ARG A 230 3.60 1.53 -11.19
C ARG A 230 2.86 2.75 -10.67
N TRP A 231 1.69 3.04 -11.24
CA TRP A 231 0.86 4.11 -10.71
C TRP A 231 0.39 3.83 -9.26
N ASP A 232 0.06 4.88 -8.54
CA ASP A 232 -0.49 4.83 -7.17
C ASP A 232 -1.83 4.07 -7.10
N VAL A 233 -2.58 4.11 -8.19
CA VAL A 233 -3.75 3.26 -8.46
C VAL A 233 -3.70 2.83 -9.91
N ARG A 234 -3.82 1.53 -10.18
CA ARG A 234 -3.66 1.02 -11.54
C ARG A 234 -4.59 -0.16 -11.86
N PRO A 235 -4.94 -0.34 -13.13
CA PRO A 235 -5.50 -1.61 -13.58
C PRO A 235 -4.45 -2.72 -13.48
N VAL A 236 -4.89 -3.93 -13.14
CA VAL A 236 -4.09 -5.15 -13.28
C VAL A 236 -4.82 -6.12 -14.22
N PRO A 237 -4.65 -5.95 -15.54
CA PRO A 237 -5.47 -6.62 -16.54
C PRO A 237 -5.47 -8.14 -16.44
N ARG A 238 -4.32 -8.74 -16.10
CA ARG A 238 -4.21 -10.21 -15.98
C ARG A 238 -5.04 -10.81 -14.86
N TYR A 239 -5.33 -10.01 -13.81
CA TYR A 239 -6.11 -10.45 -12.64
C TYR A 239 -7.55 -9.93 -12.66
N GLY A 240 -7.88 -8.99 -13.55
CA GLY A 240 -9.18 -8.33 -13.56
C GLY A 240 -9.42 -7.52 -12.29
N THR A 241 -8.40 -6.84 -11.78
CA THR A 241 -8.46 -6.06 -10.54
C THR A 241 -7.99 -4.62 -10.77
N ILE A 242 -8.36 -3.75 -9.83
CA ILE A 242 -7.69 -2.47 -9.60
C ILE A 242 -6.81 -2.64 -8.35
N GLU A 243 -5.58 -2.15 -8.43
CA GLU A 243 -4.59 -2.19 -7.36
C GLU A 243 -4.37 -0.80 -6.79
N MET A 244 -4.54 -0.65 -5.47
CA MET A 244 -4.24 0.56 -4.71
C MET A 244 -2.85 0.44 -4.07
N ARG A 245 -1.94 1.36 -4.38
CA ARG A 245 -0.53 1.36 -3.96
C ARG A 245 -0.12 2.59 -3.13
N TYR A 246 -1.08 3.43 -2.79
CA TYR A 246 -0.85 4.67 -2.03
C TYR A 246 -0.26 4.45 -0.64
N CYS A 247 -0.55 3.31 -0.01
CA CYS A 247 -0.36 3.14 1.41
C CYS A 247 1.10 2.86 1.80
N ASP A 248 1.57 3.55 2.83
CA ASP A 248 2.75 3.14 3.58
C ASP A 248 2.51 1.76 4.22
N GLY A 249 3.59 1.08 4.62
CA GLY A 249 3.51 -0.09 5.49
C GLY A 249 2.78 0.24 6.80
N LEU A 250 2.03 -0.72 7.34
CA LEU A 250 1.19 -0.52 8.53
C LEU A 250 1.62 -1.44 9.66
N ALA A 251 1.83 -0.87 10.84
CA ALA A 251 2.40 -1.57 11.97
C ALA A 251 1.50 -2.69 12.52
N SER A 252 0.19 -2.59 12.38
CA SER A 252 -0.74 -3.54 12.98
C SER A 252 -1.75 -4.07 11.97
N LEU A 253 -2.18 -5.32 12.17
CA LEU A 253 -3.21 -5.93 11.34
C LEU A 253 -4.58 -5.22 11.42
N PRO A 254 -5.03 -4.63 12.56
CA PRO A 254 -6.20 -3.75 12.57
C PRO A 254 -6.07 -2.52 11.67
N ASP A 255 -4.87 -1.92 11.55
CA ASP A 255 -4.65 -0.80 10.64
C ASP A 255 -4.72 -1.28 9.17
N VAL A 256 -4.15 -2.46 8.86
CA VAL A 256 -4.28 -3.09 7.52
C VAL A 256 -5.75 -3.36 7.21
N ALA A 257 -6.52 -3.92 8.16
CA ALA A 257 -7.94 -4.19 8.01
C ALA A 257 -8.75 -2.93 7.65
N ALA A 258 -8.44 -1.80 8.31
CA ALA A 258 -9.06 -0.51 8.01
C ALA A 258 -8.84 -0.08 6.55
N ILE A 259 -7.59 -0.19 6.07
CA ILE A 259 -7.23 0.17 4.70
C ILE A 259 -7.91 -0.75 3.69
N VAL A 260 -7.90 -2.06 3.93
CA VAL A 260 -8.53 -3.05 3.03
C VAL A 260 -10.03 -2.81 2.96
N ALA A 261 -10.72 -2.62 4.10
CA ALA A 261 -12.15 -2.35 4.15
C ALA A 261 -12.50 -1.03 3.45
N PHE A 262 -11.73 0.03 3.73
CA PHE A 262 -11.97 1.33 3.11
C PHE A 262 -11.78 1.27 1.59
N THR A 263 -10.74 0.59 1.12
CA THR A 263 -10.49 0.38 -0.33
C THR A 263 -11.61 -0.41 -0.98
N GLN A 264 -12.02 -1.54 -0.39
CA GLN A 264 -13.11 -2.38 -0.92
C GLN A 264 -14.42 -1.59 -1.00
N CYS A 265 -14.76 -0.86 0.07
CA CYS A 265 -15.96 -0.03 0.11
C CYS A 265 -15.93 1.09 -0.93
N LEU A 266 -14.79 1.75 -1.16
CA LEU A 266 -14.66 2.78 -2.19
C LEU A 266 -14.90 2.21 -3.59
N VAL A 267 -14.24 1.11 -3.93
CA VAL A 267 -14.39 0.46 -5.24
C VAL A 267 -15.84 0.05 -5.48
N GLU A 268 -16.47 -0.60 -4.51
CA GLU A 268 -17.86 -1.02 -4.61
C GLU A 268 -18.83 0.17 -4.70
N TYR A 269 -18.62 1.20 -3.88
CA TYR A 269 -19.45 2.40 -3.89
C TYR A 269 -19.45 3.08 -5.26
N PHE A 270 -18.28 3.28 -5.84
CA PHE A 270 -18.16 3.89 -7.17
C PHE A 270 -18.58 2.95 -8.29
N SER A 271 -18.36 1.64 -8.16
CA SER A 271 -18.87 0.66 -9.10
C SER A 271 -20.41 0.75 -9.23
N ARG A 272 -21.12 0.84 -8.10
CA ARG A 272 -22.59 1.03 -8.09
C ARG A 272 -23.04 2.33 -8.72
N GLN A 273 -22.30 3.42 -8.50
CA GLN A 273 -22.61 4.72 -9.14
C GLN A 273 -22.43 4.64 -10.66
N ILE A 274 -21.33 4.04 -11.13
CA ILE A 274 -21.07 3.85 -12.56
C ILE A 274 -22.16 3.00 -13.21
N GLU A 275 -22.59 1.92 -12.55
CA GLU A 275 -23.71 1.08 -13.03
C GLU A 275 -25.04 1.81 -13.07
N ALA A 276 -25.26 2.76 -12.16
CA ALA A 276 -26.44 3.63 -12.18
C ALA A 276 -26.37 4.73 -13.24
N GLY A 277 -25.26 4.81 -14.00
CA GLY A 277 -25.02 5.86 -15.01
C GLY A 277 -24.65 7.22 -14.42
N GLU A 278 -24.21 7.25 -13.16
CA GLU A 278 -23.73 8.47 -12.53
C GLU A 278 -22.29 8.75 -12.98
N SER A 279 -21.98 10.03 -13.24
CA SER A 279 -20.63 10.45 -13.58
C SER A 279 -19.80 10.67 -12.32
N VAL A 280 -18.54 10.24 -12.36
CA VAL A 280 -17.56 10.56 -11.33
C VAL A 280 -16.83 11.84 -11.73
N GLU A 281 -16.68 12.78 -10.80
CA GLU A 281 -15.87 13.98 -11.06
C GLU A 281 -14.39 13.59 -11.17
N VAL A 282 -13.74 14.02 -12.24
CA VAL A 282 -12.28 13.87 -12.44
C VAL A 282 -11.63 15.18 -12.02
N LEU A 283 -10.85 15.15 -10.95
CA LEU A 283 -10.08 16.32 -10.53
C LEU A 283 -9.00 16.66 -11.57
N ALA A 284 -8.81 17.96 -11.79
CA ALA A 284 -7.69 18.42 -12.59
C ALA A 284 -6.36 17.87 -12.06
N PRO A 285 -5.44 17.42 -12.94
CA PRO A 285 -4.20 16.75 -12.52
C PRO A 285 -3.38 17.54 -11.49
N TRP A 286 -3.34 18.85 -11.60
CA TRP A 286 -2.64 19.70 -10.61
C TRP A 286 -3.32 19.71 -9.23
N HIS A 287 -4.65 19.56 -9.13
CA HIS A 287 -5.36 19.42 -7.87
C HIS A 287 -5.11 18.05 -7.24
N ALA A 288 -5.16 16.97 -8.02
CA ALA A 288 -4.85 15.63 -7.56
C ALA A 288 -3.39 15.53 -7.06
N GLN A 289 -2.44 16.11 -7.80
CA GLN A 289 -1.02 16.16 -7.42
C GLN A 289 -0.81 16.96 -6.12
N GLU A 290 -1.47 18.12 -6.00
CA GLU A 290 -1.39 18.93 -4.79
C GLU A 290 -1.98 18.22 -3.58
N ASN A 291 -3.14 17.56 -3.72
CA ASN A 291 -3.74 16.78 -2.65
C ASN A 291 -2.83 15.66 -2.17
N LYS A 292 -2.23 14.91 -3.09
CA LYS A 292 -1.25 13.87 -2.76
C LYS A 292 -0.07 14.45 -1.98
N TRP A 293 0.49 15.58 -2.44
CA TRP A 293 1.61 16.23 -1.76
C TRP A 293 1.24 16.75 -0.38
N ARG A 294 0.09 17.44 -0.25
CA ARG A 294 -0.40 17.95 1.04
C ARG A 294 -0.57 16.84 2.06
N VAL A 295 -1.16 15.73 1.64
CA VAL A 295 -1.38 14.61 2.54
C VAL A 295 -0.07 13.91 2.90
N ALA A 296 0.84 13.70 1.96
CA ALA A 296 2.17 13.18 2.28
C ALA A 296 2.90 14.06 3.31
N ARG A 297 2.71 15.39 3.22
CA ARG A 297 3.33 16.36 4.13
C ARG A 297 2.64 16.46 5.49
N TYR A 298 1.31 16.56 5.51
CA TYR A 298 0.53 16.94 6.69
C TYR A 298 -0.32 15.80 7.27
N GLY A 299 -0.37 14.62 6.62
CA GLY A 299 -1.18 13.48 7.05
C GLY A 299 -2.66 13.84 7.19
N LEU A 300 -3.25 13.45 8.30
CA LEU A 300 -4.67 13.70 8.61
C LEU A 300 -5.03 15.18 8.76
N GLU A 301 -4.06 16.05 8.99
CA GLU A 301 -4.26 17.51 9.15
C GLU A 301 -4.24 18.26 7.81
N ALA A 302 -4.12 17.54 6.68
CA ALA A 302 -4.12 18.15 5.37
C ALA A 302 -5.46 18.80 5.02
N LYS A 303 -5.39 19.90 4.25
CA LYS A 303 -6.54 20.47 3.53
C LYS A 303 -6.48 20.02 2.08
N ILE A 304 -7.55 19.46 1.57
CA ILE A 304 -7.65 18.95 0.21
C ILE A 304 -8.58 19.82 -0.67
N VAL A 305 -8.27 19.85 -1.96
CA VAL A 305 -9.15 20.40 -3.00
C VAL A 305 -10.17 19.30 -3.34
N VAL A 306 -11.45 19.61 -3.28
CA VAL A 306 -12.53 18.62 -3.38
C VAL A 306 -13.34 18.70 -4.67
N SER A 307 -13.10 19.73 -5.48
CA SER A 307 -13.71 19.88 -6.81
C SER A 307 -12.84 20.75 -7.71
N ASN A 308 -13.15 20.79 -9.00
CA ASN A 308 -12.46 21.67 -9.95
C ASN A 308 -12.84 23.15 -9.78
N GLU A 309 -13.94 23.45 -9.11
CA GLU A 309 -14.23 24.79 -8.60
C GLU A 309 -13.36 25.05 -7.35
N PRO A 310 -13.03 26.33 -7.04
CA PRO A 310 -12.18 26.65 -5.90
C PRO A 310 -12.83 26.28 -4.55
N ALA A 311 -12.79 25.02 -4.17
CA ALA A 311 -13.34 24.49 -2.92
C ALA A 311 -12.30 23.63 -2.21
N GLN A 312 -12.10 23.91 -0.92
CA GLN A 312 -11.21 23.14 -0.03
C GLN A 312 -11.95 22.77 1.24
N ARG A 313 -11.56 21.64 1.81
CA ARG A 313 -11.97 21.24 3.16
C ARG A 313 -10.82 20.50 3.85
N THR A 314 -10.88 20.38 5.16
CA THR A 314 -9.95 19.50 5.86
C THR A 314 -10.25 18.05 5.50
N LEU A 315 -9.21 17.23 5.50
CA LEU A 315 -9.38 15.81 5.21
C LEU A 315 -10.30 15.13 6.25
N ARG A 316 -10.24 15.55 7.52
CA ARG A 316 -11.14 15.06 8.57
C ARG A 316 -12.60 15.35 8.28
N GLU A 317 -12.93 16.59 7.85
CA GLU A 317 -14.30 16.95 7.42
C GLU A 317 -14.75 16.10 6.23
N ASP A 318 -13.85 15.79 5.30
CA ASP A 318 -14.20 14.96 4.14
C ASP A 318 -14.46 13.50 4.54
N PHE A 319 -13.70 12.94 5.47
CA PHE A 319 -14.02 11.62 6.06
C PHE A 319 -15.38 11.59 6.74
N GLU A 320 -15.76 12.64 7.50
CA GLU A 320 -17.08 12.72 8.14
C GLU A 320 -18.23 12.72 7.13
N LEU A 321 -18.01 13.24 5.93
CA LEU A 321 -19.00 13.23 4.84
C LEU A 321 -18.99 11.91 4.05
N LEU A 322 -17.84 11.25 3.94
CA LEU A 322 -17.67 10.05 3.15
C LEU A 322 -18.08 8.77 3.89
N LEU A 323 -17.63 8.60 5.14
CA LEU A 323 -17.87 7.35 5.90
C LEU A 323 -19.35 6.97 6.00
N PRO A 324 -20.31 7.89 6.25
CA PRO A 324 -21.73 7.54 6.25
C PRO A 324 -22.24 6.99 4.91
N LYS A 325 -21.62 7.37 3.79
CA LYS A 325 -21.96 6.84 2.45
C LYS A 325 -21.41 5.42 2.24
N LEU A 326 -20.29 5.09 2.89
CA LEU A 326 -19.65 3.77 2.80
C LEU A 326 -20.24 2.75 3.80
N GLU A 327 -20.84 3.18 4.91
CA GLU A 327 -21.41 2.27 5.92
C GLU A 327 -22.44 1.28 5.36
N PRO A 328 -23.40 1.67 4.47
CA PRO A 328 -24.28 0.70 3.83
C PRO A 328 -23.54 -0.32 2.97
N VAL A 329 -22.50 0.13 2.25
CA VAL A 329 -21.66 -0.74 1.41
C VAL A 329 -20.86 -1.72 2.28
N ALA A 330 -20.29 -1.25 3.40
CA ALA A 330 -19.57 -2.10 4.34
C ALA A 330 -20.46 -3.22 4.93
N ARG A 331 -21.75 -2.89 5.17
CA ARG A 331 -22.74 -3.89 5.62
C ARG A 331 -22.98 -4.97 4.58
N ASP A 332 -23.12 -4.57 3.31
CA ASP A 332 -23.33 -5.51 2.22
C ASP A 332 -22.10 -6.40 1.95
N LEU A 333 -20.90 -5.89 2.26
CA LEU A 333 -19.61 -6.57 2.09
C LEU A 333 -19.12 -7.29 3.35
N ASP A 334 -19.88 -7.26 4.46
CA ASP A 334 -19.53 -7.88 5.75
C ASP A 334 -18.17 -7.39 6.29
N CYS A 335 -17.94 -6.05 6.26
CA CYS A 335 -16.70 -5.44 6.72
C CYS A 335 -16.92 -4.18 7.61
N GLU A 336 -18.08 -4.07 8.27
CA GLU A 336 -18.42 -2.91 9.13
C GLU A 336 -17.43 -2.73 10.28
N VAL A 337 -16.96 -3.83 10.87
CA VAL A 337 -16.03 -3.83 12.01
C VAL A 337 -14.68 -3.29 11.58
N GLU A 338 -14.20 -3.70 10.42
CA GLU A 338 -12.93 -3.28 9.85
C GLU A 338 -13.02 -1.83 9.33
N LEU A 339 -14.11 -1.44 8.68
CA LEU A 339 -14.31 -0.04 8.28
C LEU A 339 -14.38 0.91 9.49
N ALA A 340 -14.95 0.47 10.62
CA ALA A 340 -15.00 1.26 11.84
C ALA A 340 -13.59 1.60 12.40
N GLN A 341 -12.56 0.82 12.05
CA GLN A 341 -11.17 1.12 12.42
C GLN A 341 -10.65 2.42 11.77
N VAL A 342 -11.23 2.86 10.67
CA VAL A 342 -10.94 4.18 10.09
C VAL A 342 -11.22 5.28 11.11
N ARG A 343 -12.37 5.21 11.82
CA ARG A 343 -12.71 6.20 12.87
C ARG A 343 -11.73 6.14 14.04
N ARG A 344 -11.23 4.93 14.38
CA ARG A 344 -10.19 4.79 15.41
C ARG A 344 -8.90 5.49 14.98
N ILE A 345 -8.43 5.27 13.74
CA ILE A 345 -7.21 5.94 13.22
C ILE A 345 -7.41 7.46 13.21
N LEU A 346 -8.58 7.95 12.79
CA LEU A 346 -8.89 9.38 12.84
C LEU A 346 -8.84 9.96 14.26
N ALA A 347 -9.22 9.19 15.27
CA ALA A 347 -9.22 9.62 16.69
C ALA A 347 -7.85 9.52 17.34
N GLU A 348 -7.09 8.45 17.09
CA GLU A 348 -5.84 8.11 17.79
C GLU A 348 -4.58 8.61 17.06
N GLY A 349 -4.71 8.99 15.78
CA GLY A 349 -3.59 9.34 14.93
C GLY A 349 -3.03 8.14 14.15
N THR A 350 -2.08 8.44 13.27
CA THR A 350 -1.45 7.50 12.33
C THR A 350 -0.16 6.89 12.91
N GLY A 351 0.46 6.00 12.14
CA GLY A 351 1.80 5.49 12.46
C GLY A 351 2.85 6.61 12.58
N ALA A 352 2.75 7.66 11.74
CA ALA A 352 3.65 8.80 11.82
C ALA A 352 3.50 9.60 13.12
N ASP A 353 2.27 9.80 13.58
CA ASP A 353 1.99 10.49 14.83
C ASP A 353 2.53 9.69 16.03
N ARG A 354 2.30 8.38 16.04
CA ARG A 354 2.82 7.47 17.08
C ARG A 354 4.34 7.45 17.12
N GLN A 355 5.01 7.35 15.97
CA GLN A 355 6.47 7.38 15.87
C GLN A 355 7.06 8.70 16.43
N ARG A 356 6.47 9.84 16.09
CA ARG A 356 6.89 11.14 16.64
C ARG A 356 6.68 11.23 18.13
N ALA A 357 5.54 10.77 18.66
CA ALA A 357 5.29 10.75 20.09
C ALA A 357 6.29 9.87 20.86
N VAL A 358 6.70 8.73 20.32
CA VAL A 358 7.76 7.88 20.90
C VAL A 358 9.10 8.63 20.91
N PHE A 359 9.46 9.29 19.81
CA PHE A 359 10.70 10.05 19.74
C PHE A 359 10.70 11.24 20.68
N GLU A 360 9.62 11.99 20.78
CA GLU A 360 9.47 13.09 21.73
C GLU A 360 9.67 12.63 23.18
N LYS A 361 9.19 11.44 23.51
CA LYS A 361 9.31 10.86 24.87
C LYS A 361 10.72 10.33 25.15
N THR A 362 11.39 9.74 24.17
CA THR A 362 12.61 8.94 24.38
C THR A 362 13.89 9.59 23.83
N GLY A 363 13.76 10.47 22.83
CA GLY A 363 14.88 11.01 22.07
C GLY A 363 15.62 9.98 21.23
N SER A 364 15.02 8.80 20.98
CA SER A 364 15.69 7.65 20.39
C SER A 364 14.93 7.08 19.18
N LEU A 365 15.54 7.12 18.00
CA LEU A 365 15.01 6.48 16.80
C LEU A 365 15.04 4.93 16.90
N ARG A 366 15.94 4.37 17.70
CA ARG A 366 15.94 2.95 18.03
C ARG A 366 14.64 2.57 18.76
N GLU A 367 14.25 3.34 19.76
CA GLU A 367 12.99 3.10 20.49
C GLU A 367 11.76 3.27 19.58
N VAL A 368 11.81 4.19 18.61
CA VAL A 368 10.79 4.29 17.56
C VAL A 368 10.69 3.00 16.75
N ALA A 369 11.82 2.44 16.30
CA ALA A 369 11.80 1.21 15.52
C ALA A 369 11.28 0.02 16.36
N LEU A 370 11.70 -0.10 17.61
CA LEU A 370 11.25 -1.17 18.49
C LEU A 370 9.77 -1.05 18.88
N ASP A 371 9.23 0.18 18.99
CA ASP A 371 7.80 0.39 19.24
C ASP A 371 6.95 -0.04 18.04
N VAL A 372 7.35 0.27 16.82
CA VAL A 372 6.70 -0.23 15.60
C VAL A 372 6.72 -1.76 15.56
N ALA A 373 7.85 -2.37 15.90
CA ALA A 373 7.96 -3.82 15.98
C ALA A 373 7.03 -4.42 17.05
N ALA A 374 6.92 -3.78 18.20
CA ALA A 374 6.00 -4.21 19.26
C ALA A 374 4.52 -4.11 18.81
N GLN A 375 4.14 -3.05 18.11
CA GLN A 375 2.81 -2.88 17.54
C GLN A 375 2.48 -3.97 16.51
N SER A 376 3.48 -4.44 15.74
CA SER A 376 3.30 -5.49 14.74
C SER A 376 2.90 -6.85 15.31
N ARG A 377 3.00 -7.02 16.62
CA ARG A 377 2.53 -8.22 17.34
C ARG A 377 1.04 -8.15 17.73
N ALA A 378 0.38 -7.02 17.48
CA ALA A 378 -1.06 -6.90 17.70
C ALA A 378 -1.84 -7.80 16.74
N ARG A 379 -2.71 -8.65 17.29
CA ARG A 379 -3.53 -9.59 16.52
C ARG A 379 -4.72 -8.91 15.86
N ALA A 380 -5.28 -9.59 14.86
CA ALA A 380 -6.51 -9.19 14.21
C ALA A 380 -7.65 -8.91 15.22
N LEU A 381 -8.58 -8.08 14.79
CA LEU A 381 -9.83 -7.82 15.51
C LEU A 381 -10.57 -9.14 15.72
N ARG A 382 -11.01 -9.38 16.96
CA ARG A 382 -11.84 -10.54 17.31
C ARG A 382 -13.31 -10.21 17.14
#